data_a009c82f4b3fa45d6a4239f49d5b833b
#
_entry.id   a009c82f4b3fa45d6a4239f49d5b833b
#
_cell.length_a   1.000
_cell.length_b   1.000
_cell.length_c   1.000
_cell.angle_alpha   90.00
_cell.angle_beta   90.00
_cell.angle_gamma   90.00
#
_symmetry.space_group_name_H-M   'P 1'
#
loop_
_entity.id
_entity.type
_entity.pdbx_description
1 polymer ?
#
loop_
_entity_poly.entity_id
_entity_poly.type
_entity_poly.pdbx_seq_one_letter_code
_entity_poly.pdbx_strand_id
1 'polypeptide(L)'
;MPTSQSAASRAPTIPNAFSPYRLADLALENRFVMAPMTRSRAVDGHVPSPHAATYYAQRASAGLIVTEATQVSPQGVGYIRTPGLHSPEQVAGWKKITEGVHRVGGTIFAQLWHVGRVSHPDFHGGELPVAPSAIAPDGEVFTTRGKTKIVTPRALETHEIPGIVDQFKRGAENAKAAGFDGVELHGANGYLLDQFLRDSANRRTDAYGGSIQNRARFPLEVAEAVVGVWGASRVGYKISPNGTLYSMWDSDPLRTFSYLATELNHFGLGYLHVFEPIAGPGAIPADVPRALPALRKLFKGTLIANGGYDARSGNAAIANRDADLVAFGVPFLANPDLPLRYLRGAPLNAPDPATFYAGEEKGYIDYPALISAAAE
;
A
#
# COMPACT_ATOMS: atom_id res chain seq x y z
N MET A 1 0.55 55.54 -26.47
CA MET A 1 0.38 54.18 -26.96
C MET A 1 1.05 53.21 -25.99
N PRO A 2 0.35 52.37 -25.27
CA PRO A 2 0.99 51.38 -24.39
C PRO A 2 1.39 50.16 -25.20
N THR A 3 2.64 49.81 -25.12
CA THR A 3 3.25 48.58 -25.72
C THR A 3 2.74 47.35 -24.99
N SER A 4 2.03 46.49 -25.74
CA SER A 4 1.61 45.18 -25.27
C SER A 4 2.83 44.31 -25.07
N GLN A 5 3.18 43.99 -23.82
CA GLN A 5 4.10 42.90 -23.51
C GLN A 5 3.42 41.58 -23.85
N SER A 6 3.92 40.92 -24.89
CA SER A 6 3.60 39.53 -25.26
C SER A 6 3.93 38.62 -24.09
N ALA A 7 2.90 37.96 -23.55
CA ALA A 7 3.08 36.84 -22.61
C ALA A 7 3.74 35.70 -23.38
N ALA A 8 5.03 35.52 -23.18
CA ALA A 8 5.75 34.37 -23.69
C ALA A 8 5.10 33.11 -23.10
N SER A 9 4.46 32.33 -23.96
CA SER A 9 3.92 31.01 -23.64
C SER A 9 5.09 30.12 -23.19
N ARG A 10 5.18 29.86 -21.88
CA ARG A 10 6.13 28.87 -21.35
C ARG A 10 5.82 27.52 -21.99
N ALA A 11 6.80 26.97 -22.70
CA ALA A 11 6.72 25.60 -23.18
C ALA A 11 6.34 24.65 -22.00
N PRO A 12 5.46 23.66 -22.22
CA PRO A 12 5.05 22.76 -21.14
C PRO A 12 6.30 22.04 -20.62
N THR A 13 6.66 22.28 -19.37
CA THR A 13 7.75 21.55 -18.69
C THR A 13 7.36 20.10 -18.57
N ILE A 14 8.22 19.19 -19.05
CA ILE A 14 8.05 17.75 -18.87
C ILE A 14 8.10 17.47 -17.36
N PRO A 15 7.07 16.84 -16.78
CA PRO A 15 7.07 16.53 -15.35
C PRO A 15 8.20 15.56 -15.01
N ASN A 16 8.74 15.68 -13.82
CA ASN A 16 9.74 14.78 -13.26
C ASN A 16 9.38 14.42 -11.81
N ALA A 17 10.12 13.49 -11.21
CA ALA A 17 9.83 13.01 -9.85
C ALA A 17 9.88 14.12 -8.78
N PHE A 18 10.59 15.21 -9.00
CA PHE A 18 10.73 16.34 -8.07
C PHE A 18 9.71 17.44 -8.30
N SER A 19 8.89 17.36 -9.37
CA SER A 19 7.86 18.35 -9.62
C SER A 19 6.66 18.14 -8.68
N PRO A 20 6.02 19.22 -8.20
CA PRO A 20 4.79 19.12 -7.42
C PRO A 20 3.72 18.32 -8.15
N TYR A 21 2.84 17.72 -7.38
CA TYR A 21 1.69 16.99 -7.92
C TYR A 21 0.42 17.28 -7.10
N ARG A 22 -0.71 17.36 -7.77
CA ARG A 22 -2.00 17.53 -7.10
C ARG A 22 -2.74 16.20 -7.10
N LEU A 23 -2.75 15.55 -5.94
CA LEU A 23 -3.55 14.35 -5.68
C LEU A 23 -4.92 14.79 -5.17
N ALA A 24 -5.90 14.91 -6.07
CA ALA A 24 -7.20 15.49 -5.79
C ALA A 24 -7.07 16.91 -5.16
N ASP A 25 -7.42 17.07 -3.91
CA ASP A 25 -7.30 18.33 -3.16
C ASP A 25 -5.97 18.45 -2.37
N LEU A 26 -5.16 17.36 -2.31
CA LEU A 26 -3.86 17.38 -1.67
C LEU A 26 -2.78 17.94 -2.61
N ALA A 27 -1.99 18.88 -2.11
CA ALA A 27 -0.82 19.40 -2.79
C ALA A 27 0.42 18.61 -2.30
N LEU A 28 0.98 17.77 -3.16
CA LEU A 28 2.20 17.03 -2.89
C LEU A 28 3.40 17.80 -3.42
N GLU A 29 4.42 18.00 -2.59
CA GLU A 29 5.64 18.75 -2.94
C GLU A 29 6.47 18.06 -4.03
N ASN A 30 6.33 16.76 -4.18
CA ASN A 30 7.03 15.94 -5.17
C ASN A 30 6.20 14.68 -5.49
N ARG A 31 6.74 13.84 -6.39
CA ARG A 31 6.07 12.62 -6.87
C ARG A 31 6.63 11.32 -6.28
N PHE A 32 7.40 11.43 -5.19
CA PHE A 32 7.89 10.28 -4.45
C PHE A 32 6.83 9.80 -3.47
N VAL A 33 6.54 8.49 -3.51
CA VAL A 33 5.67 7.85 -2.52
C VAL A 33 6.53 6.90 -1.67
N MET A 34 6.45 7.02 -0.35
CA MET A 34 6.93 5.97 0.53
C MET A 34 5.98 4.79 0.45
N ALA A 35 6.44 3.67 -0.13
CA ALA A 35 5.63 2.46 -0.27
C ALA A 35 5.29 1.85 1.09
N PRO A 36 4.11 1.22 1.24
CA PRO A 36 3.76 0.48 2.45
C PRO A 36 4.70 -0.69 2.66
N MET A 37 5.30 -0.77 3.84
CA MET A 37 6.26 -1.81 4.24
C MET A 37 5.99 -2.24 5.67
N THR A 38 5.66 -3.51 5.88
CA THR A 38 5.56 -4.11 7.21
C THR A 38 6.91 -4.04 7.92
N ARG A 39 6.91 -3.56 9.18
CA ARG A 39 8.13 -3.40 9.97
C ARG A 39 8.16 -4.26 11.22
N SER A 40 7.01 -4.86 11.58
CA SER A 40 6.87 -5.80 12.72
C SER A 40 7.42 -5.21 14.04
N ARG A 41 7.02 -4.01 14.39
CA ARG A 41 7.44 -3.28 15.60
C ARG A 41 6.28 -2.84 16.49
N ALA A 42 5.05 -3.18 16.14
CA ALA A 42 3.91 -2.92 17.03
C ALA A 42 4.13 -3.58 18.41
N VAL A 43 3.65 -2.92 19.43
CA VAL A 43 3.68 -3.41 20.82
C VAL A 43 2.43 -4.25 21.12
N ASP A 44 2.29 -4.69 22.38
CA ASP A 44 1.14 -5.48 22.82
C ASP A 44 -0.18 -4.84 22.43
N GLY A 45 -1.18 -5.67 22.11
CA GLY A 45 -2.48 -5.22 21.60
C GLY A 45 -2.45 -4.67 20.18
N HIS A 46 -1.38 -4.95 19.42
CA HIS A 46 -1.19 -4.43 18.06
C HIS A 46 -1.21 -2.89 17.99
N VAL A 47 -0.80 -2.23 19.07
CA VAL A 47 -0.63 -0.78 19.10
C VAL A 47 0.65 -0.42 18.34
N PRO A 48 0.63 0.58 17.44
CA PRO A 48 1.83 0.97 16.71
C PRO A 48 2.95 1.40 17.67
N SER A 49 4.19 1.06 17.33
CA SER A 49 5.36 1.37 18.14
C SER A 49 5.47 2.86 18.45
N PRO A 50 5.90 3.25 19.66
CA PRO A 50 6.23 4.64 19.95
C PRO A 50 7.29 5.24 19.00
N HIS A 51 8.23 4.41 18.51
CA HIS A 51 9.26 4.82 17.54
C HIS A 51 8.68 5.10 16.14
N ALA A 52 7.46 4.64 15.84
CA ALA A 52 6.83 4.86 14.55
C ALA A 52 6.57 6.35 14.27
N ALA A 53 6.33 7.16 15.30
CA ALA A 53 6.19 8.62 15.13
C ALA A 53 7.47 9.25 14.56
N THR A 54 8.63 8.87 15.09
CA THR A 54 9.94 9.30 14.55
C THR A 54 10.18 8.72 13.16
N TYR A 55 9.91 7.42 12.97
CA TYR A 55 10.13 6.73 11.69
C TYR A 55 9.40 7.40 10.52
N TYR A 56 8.10 7.67 10.68
CA TYR A 56 7.32 8.31 9.62
C TYR A 56 7.64 9.80 9.48
N ALA A 57 7.85 10.53 10.58
CA ALA A 57 8.23 11.95 10.52
C ALA A 57 9.59 12.16 9.81
N GLN A 58 10.58 11.29 10.04
CA GLN A 58 11.85 11.33 9.32
C GLN A 58 11.69 11.21 7.79
N ARG A 59 10.61 10.60 7.31
CA ARG A 59 10.31 10.33 5.89
C ARG A 59 9.28 11.27 5.29
N ALA A 60 8.92 12.33 6.01
CA ALA A 60 7.92 13.31 5.58
C ALA A 60 8.34 14.14 4.35
N SER A 61 9.59 14.04 3.90
CA SER A 61 10.03 14.58 2.60
C SER A 61 9.45 13.83 1.39
N ALA A 62 8.83 12.65 1.59
CA ALA A 62 8.01 12.01 0.57
C ALA A 62 6.79 12.89 0.25
N GLY A 63 6.39 12.99 -1.02
CA GLY A 63 5.13 13.63 -1.38
C GLY A 63 3.92 12.94 -0.75
N LEU A 64 3.98 11.61 -0.60
CA LEU A 64 2.97 10.82 0.10
C LEU A 64 3.64 9.68 0.86
N ILE A 65 3.24 9.48 2.10
CA ILE A 65 3.57 8.29 2.90
C ILE A 65 2.36 7.36 2.90
N VAL A 66 2.55 6.08 2.54
CA VAL A 66 1.59 5.03 2.84
C VAL A 66 2.17 4.16 3.95
N THR A 67 1.44 4.01 5.06
CA THR A 67 1.94 3.26 6.23
C THR A 67 2.13 1.79 5.93
N GLU A 68 2.85 1.10 6.81
CA GLU A 68 2.79 -0.36 6.86
C GLU A 68 1.34 -0.85 6.93
N ALA A 69 1.11 -2.05 6.38
CA ALA A 69 -0.21 -2.67 6.38
C ALA A 69 -0.75 -2.82 7.81
N THR A 70 -1.98 -2.34 8.01
CA THR A 70 -2.60 -2.18 9.33
C THR A 70 -3.93 -2.91 9.35
N GLN A 71 -4.06 -3.93 10.22
CA GLN A 71 -5.23 -4.79 10.22
C GLN A 71 -6.50 -4.07 10.69
N VAL A 72 -7.60 -4.31 9.96
CA VAL A 72 -8.92 -3.73 10.24
C VAL A 72 -9.72 -4.47 11.30
N SER A 73 -9.23 -5.65 11.72
CA SER A 73 -9.89 -6.48 12.74
C SER A 73 -8.90 -7.51 13.32
N PRO A 74 -9.21 -8.13 14.49
CA PRO A 74 -8.45 -9.28 14.99
C PRO A 74 -8.40 -10.44 14.01
N GLN A 75 -9.47 -10.68 13.22
CA GLN A 75 -9.53 -11.72 12.20
C GLN A 75 -8.55 -11.45 11.04
N GLY A 76 -8.17 -10.20 10.82
CA GLY A 76 -7.23 -9.78 9.79
C GLY A 76 -5.75 -9.97 10.12
N VAL A 77 -5.40 -10.48 11.31
CA VAL A 77 -4.01 -10.67 11.76
C VAL A 77 -3.38 -11.91 11.13
N GLY A 78 -2.13 -11.82 10.69
CA GLY A 78 -1.37 -12.96 10.17
C GLY A 78 0.14 -12.85 10.37
N TYR A 79 0.59 -11.79 11.04
CA TYR A 79 2.00 -11.57 11.34
C TYR A 79 2.17 -11.03 12.75
N ILE A 80 3.27 -11.41 13.39
CA ILE A 80 3.62 -10.88 14.72
C ILE A 80 3.92 -9.38 14.64
N ARG A 81 3.57 -8.65 15.69
CA ARG A 81 3.96 -7.26 15.90
C ARG A 81 3.60 -6.32 14.73
N THR A 82 2.48 -6.58 14.07
CA THR A 82 1.89 -5.67 13.07
C THR A 82 0.80 -4.82 13.71
N PRO A 83 0.66 -3.54 13.33
CA PRO A 83 -0.30 -2.65 13.97
C PRO A 83 -1.73 -2.89 13.48
N GLY A 84 -2.71 -2.52 14.30
CA GLY A 84 -4.12 -2.55 13.99
C GLY A 84 -4.75 -1.16 13.95
N LEU A 85 -6.00 -1.12 13.46
CA LEU A 85 -6.90 0.04 13.47
C LEU A 85 -8.33 -0.36 13.87
N HIS A 86 -8.45 -1.22 14.90
CA HIS A 86 -9.73 -1.77 15.35
C HIS A 86 -9.98 -1.62 16.87
N SER A 87 -9.06 -0.96 17.59
CA SER A 87 -9.26 -0.63 19.01
C SER A 87 -8.97 0.84 19.30
N PRO A 88 -9.54 1.41 20.39
CA PRO A 88 -9.25 2.79 20.79
C PRO A 88 -7.77 3.06 21.07
N GLU A 89 -7.04 2.09 21.63
CA GLU A 89 -5.61 2.19 21.94
C GLU A 89 -4.77 2.29 20.68
N GLN A 90 -5.14 1.50 19.66
CA GLN A 90 -4.49 1.53 18.35
C GLN A 90 -4.73 2.89 17.66
N VAL A 91 -5.96 3.39 17.69
CA VAL A 91 -6.32 4.73 17.16
C VAL A 91 -5.51 5.82 17.87
N ALA A 92 -5.42 5.77 19.21
CA ALA A 92 -4.63 6.73 19.98
C ALA A 92 -3.14 6.65 19.67
N GLY A 93 -2.61 5.44 19.41
CA GLY A 93 -1.23 5.24 18.96
C GLY A 93 -0.97 5.87 17.61
N TRP A 94 -1.84 5.61 16.63
CA TRP A 94 -1.75 6.19 15.30
C TRP A 94 -1.90 7.71 15.29
N LYS A 95 -2.76 8.27 16.12
CA LYS A 95 -2.93 9.73 16.25
C LYS A 95 -1.63 10.45 16.58
N LYS A 96 -0.81 9.91 17.48
CA LYS A 96 0.52 10.48 17.79
C LYS A 96 1.45 10.46 16.58
N ILE A 97 1.32 9.45 15.72
CA ILE A 97 2.14 9.30 14.51
C ILE A 97 1.70 10.32 13.45
N THR A 98 0.41 10.43 13.17
CA THR A 98 -0.13 11.40 12.19
C THR A 98 0.17 12.83 12.61
N GLU A 99 -0.02 13.18 13.89
CA GLU A 99 0.36 14.48 14.45
C GLU A 99 1.87 14.76 14.28
N GLY A 100 2.72 13.75 14.47
CA GLY A 100 4.17 13.86 14.26
C GLY A 100 4.54 14.13 12.80
N VAL A 101 3.91 13.46 11.86
CA VAL A 101 4.11 13.65 10.41
C VAL A 101 3.59 15.02 9.95
N HIS A 102 2.39 15.40 10.38
CA HIS A 102 1.79 16.70 10.04
C HIS A 102 2.61 17.88 10.57
N ARG A 103 3.20 17.76 11.77
CA ARG A 103 4.05 18.81 12.36
C ARG A 103 5.23 19.17 11.48
N VAL A 104 5.70 18.24 10.67
CA VAL A 104 6.81 18.46 9.71
C VAL A 104 6.32 18.56 8.26
N GLY A 105 5.01 18.77 8.05
CA GLY A 105 4.42 19.06 6.75
C GLY A 105 4.18 17.83 5.86
N GLY A 106 4.27 16.61 6.38
CA GLY A 106 4.07 15.38 5.62
C GLY A 106 2.60 15.03 5.41
N THR A 107 2.32 14.24 4.37
CA THR A 107 1.00 13.66 4.06
C THR A 107 1.06 12.16 4.26
N ILE A 108 0.11 11.58 5.00
CA ILE A 108 0.16 10.16 5.41
C ILE A 108 -1.19 9.46 5.26
N PHE A 109 -1.20 8.33 4.53
CA PHE A 109 -2.35 7.44 4.34
C PHE A 109 -2.14 6.13 5.09
N ALA A 110 -3.22 5.60 5.71
CA ALA A 110 -3.18 4.27 6.33
C ALA A 110 -3.44 3.18 5.29
N GLN A 111 -2.62 2.13 5.23
CA GLN A 111 -2.94 0.96 4.42
C GLN A 111 -3.81 -0.01 5.22
N LEU A 112 -5.09 -0.15 4.82
CA LEU A 112 -6.06 -1.05 5.44
C LEU A 112 -5.88 -2.49 4.96
N TRP A 113 -5.81 -3.42 5.90
CA TRP A 113 -5.35 -4.76 5.64
C TRP A 113 -6.18 -5.85 6.33
N HIS A 114 -6.42 -6.94 5.62
CA HIS A 114 -6.88 -8.22 6.13
C HIS A 114 -6.13 -9.32 5.40
N VAL A 115 -5.37 -10.13 6.11
CA VAL A 115 -4.47 -11.11 5.47
C VAL A 115 -5.19 -12.29 4.82
N GLY A 116 -6.44 -12.55 5.20
CA GLY A 116 -7.18 -13.72 4.71
C GLY A 116 -6.48 -15.02 5.12
N ARG A 117 -6.22 -15.89 4.13
CA ARG A 117 -5.60 -17.22 4.34
C ARG A 117 -4.12 -17.17 4.73
N VAL A 118 -3.45 -16.00 4.65
CA VAL A 118 -2.04 -15.87 5.02
C VAL A 118 -1.92 -15.66 6.52
N SER A 119 -2.34 -16.67 7.29
CA SER A 119 -2.39 -16.62 8.75
C SER A 119 -2.28 -18.02 9.36
N HIS A 120 -2.42 -18.09 10.69
CA HIS A 120 -2.36 -19.32 11.47
C HIS A 120 -3.29 -19.26 12.68
N PRO A 121 -3.85 -20.39 13.17
CA PRO A 121 -4.69 -20.43 14.38
C PRO A 121 -4.08 -19.80 15.62
N ASP A 122 -2.76 -19.69 15.71
CA ASP A 122 -2.05 -19.03 16.82
C ASP A 122 -2.43 -17.55 16.97
N PHE A 123 -2.87 -16.90 15.90
CA PHE A 123 -3.34 -15.52 15.92
C PHE A 123 -4.82 -15.39 16.26
N HIS A 124 -5.58 -16.50 16.24
CA HIS A 124 -7.03 -16.52 16.29
C HIS A 124 -7.58 -17.37 17.45
N GLY A 125 -6.81 -17.58 18.52
CA GLY A 125 -7.24 -18.38 19.67
C GLY A 125 -7.50 -19.86 19.34
N GLY A 126 -6.91 -20.38 18.28
CA GLY A 126 -7.10 -21.74 17.78
C GLY A 126 -8.06 -21.88 16.61
N GLU A 127 -8.81 -20.83 16.26
CA GLU A 127 -9.71 -20.85 15.10
C GLU A 127 -8.94 -20.76 13.77
N LEU A 128 -9.52 -21.32 12.71
CA LEU A 128 -8.92 -21.25 11.37
C LEU A 128 -9.02 -19.83 10.80
N PRO A 129 -7.98 -19.36 10.09
CA PRO A 129 -8.08 -18.15 9.28
C PRO A 129 -9.15 -18.31 8.20
N VAL A 130 -9.65 -17.19 7.69
CA VAL A 130 -10.72 -17.17 6.69
C VAL A 130 -10.19 -16.83 5.30
N ALA A 131 -10.91 -17.30 4.26
CA ALA A 131 -10.59 -17.05 2.87
C ALA A 131 -11.85 -17.17 2.00
N PRO A 132 -11.82 -16.79 0.70
CA PRO A 132 -12.95 -17.10 -0.20
C PRO A 132 -13.20 -18.61 -0.36
N SER A 133 -12.16 -19.43 -0.29
CA SER A 133 -12.22 -20.88 -0.43
C SER A 133 -11.19 -21.57 0.47
N ALA A 134 -11.45 -22.81 0.88
CA ALA A 134 -10.58 -23.60 1.75
C ALA A 134 -9.36 -24.14 0.98
N ILE A 135 -8.47 -23.26 0.51
CA ILE A 135 -7.26 -23.56 -0.26
C ILE A 135 -6.06 -23.00 0.50
N ALA A 136 -5.20 -23.89 1.02
CA ALA A 136 -3.95 -23.49 1.67
C ALA A 136 -2.98 -22.93 0.62
N PRO A 137 -2.34 -21.77 0.87
CA PRO A 137 -1.20 -21.35 0.07
C PRO A 137 0.07 -22.06 0.53
N ASP A 138 1.06 -22.15 -0.37
CA ASP A 138 2.41 -22.49 0.05
C ASP A 138 3.03 -21.34 0.84
N GLY A 139 3.82 -21.70 1.84
CA GLY A 139 4.55 -20.71 2.63
C GLY A 139 4.46 -20.94 4.13
N GLU A 140 5.04 -19.99 4.84
CA GLU A 140 5.14 -19.99 6.30
C GLU A 140 4.87 -18.60 6.84
N VAL A 141 4.34 -18.52 8.05
CA VAL A 141 4.18 -17.28 8.82
C VAL A 141 4.99 -17.37 10.11
N PHE A 142 5.42 -16.24 10.62
CA PHE A 142 6.06 -16.15 11.93
C PHE A 142 5.00 -15.87 12.97
N THR A 143 4.74 -16.87 13.83
CA THR A 143 3.87 -16.77 14.99
C THR A 143 4.68 -16.54 16.26
N THR A 144 4.03 -16.37 17.40
CA THR A 144 4.69 -16.33 18.70
C THR A 144 5.45 -17.62 19.05
N ARG A 145 5.14 -18.72 18.38
CA ARG A 145 5.84 -20.01 18.49
C ARG A 145 6.97 -20.19 17.48
N GLY A 146 7.24 -19.16 16.67
CA GLY A 146 8.26 -19.18 15.63
C GLY A 146 7.68 -19.39 14.23
N LYS A 147 8.53 -19.80 13.30
CA LYS A 147 8.19 -20.04 11.91
C LYS A 147 7.29 -21.27 11.78
N THR A 148 6.10 -21.09 11.23
CA THR A 148 5.06 -22.12 11.19
C THR A 148 4.44 -22.17 9.79
N LYS A 149 4.14 -23.39 9.29
CA LYS A 149 3.51 -23.59 8.00
C LYS A 149 2.08 -23.03 8.00
N ILE A 150 1.70 -22.35 6.92
CA ILE A 150 0.33 -21.87 6.73
C ILE A 150 -0.63 -23.07 6.65
N VAL A 151 -1.77 -22.96 7.32
CA VAL A 151 -2.80 -24.01 7.35
C VAL A 151 -3.86 -23.78 6.28
N THR A 152 -4.66 -24.82 5.98
CA THR A 152 -5.85 -24.66 5.15
C THR A 152 -6.85 -23.76 5.88
N PRO A 153 -7.27 -22.62 5.28
CA PRO A 153 -8.23 -21.72 5.89
C PRO A 153 -9.64 -22.30 5.84
N ARG A 154 -10.55 -21.70 6.61
CA ARG A 154 -11.98 -21.89 6.47
C ARG A 154 -12.52 -20.99 5.35
N ALA A 155 -13.36 -21.54 4.47
CA ALA A 155 -14.10 -20.70 3.52
C ALA A 155 -15.11 -19.83 4.27
N LEU A 156 -15.20 -18.55 3.90
CA LEU A 156 -16.26 -17.65 4.39
C LEU A 156 -17.63 -18.11 3.85
N GLU A 157 -18.61 -18.19 4.72
CA GLU A 157 -19.99 -18.32 4.29
C GLU A 157 -20.47 -17.01 3.63
N THR A 158 -21.40 -17.10 2.69
CA THR A 158 -21.88 -15.91 1.95
C THR A 158 -22.43 -14.83 2.88
N HIS A 159 -23.12 -15.22 3.95
CA HIS A 159 -23.70 -14.30 4.93
C HIS A 159 -22.66 -13.61 5.85
N GLU A 160 -21.43 -14.10 5.92
CA GLU A 160 -20.34 -13.50 6.69
C GLU A 160 -19.64 -12.34 5.93
N ILE A 161 -19.68 -12.36 4.60
CA ILE A 161 -18.97 -11.40 3.74
C ILE A 161 -19.33 -9.94 4.06
N PRO A 162 -20.60 -9.57 4.24
CA PRO A 162 -20.95 -8.20 4.65
C PRO A 162 -20.31 -7.77 5.97
N GLY A 163 -20.09 -8.70 6.92
CA GLY A 163 -19.39 -8.44 8.17
C GLY A 163 -17.91 -8.09 7.94
N ILE A 164 -17.26 -8.68 6.93
CA ILE A 164 -15.89 -8.33 6.56
C ILE A 164 -15.83 -6.93 5.90
N VAL A 165 -16.79 -6.62 5.03
CA VAL A 165 -16.92 -5.26 4.45
C VAL A 165 -17.03 -4.21 5.58
N ASP A 166 -17.81 -4.51 6.61
CA ASP A 166 -17.99 -3.68 7.80
C ASP A 166 -16.71 -3.52 8.63
N GLN A 167 -15.85 -4.55 8.68
CA GLN A 167 -14.52 -4.44 9.31
C GLN A 167 -13.66 -3.40 8.60
N PHE A 168 -13.61 -3.40 7.26
CA PHE A 168 -12.89 -2.38 6.48
C PHE A 168 -13.47 -0.98 6.67
N LYS A 169 -14.81 -0.86 6.68
CA LYS A 169 -15.49 0.41 6.96
C LYS A 169 -15.10 0.97 8.33
N ARG A 170 -15.15 0.16 9.40
CA ARG A 170 -14.74 0.57 10.75
C ARG A 170 -13.25 0.92 10.81
N GLY A 171 -12.39 0.15 10.13
CA GLY A 171 -10.96 0.48 9.99
C GLY A 171 -10.74 1.85 9.34
N ALA A 172 -11.53 2.17 8.32
CA ALA A 172 -11.51 3.46 7.63
C ALA A 172 -12.01 4.62 8.54
N GLU A 173 -13.06 4.41 9.33
CA GLU A 173 -13.56 5.36 10.35
C GLU A 173 -12.49 5.61 11.42
N ASN A 174 -11.84 4.56 11.91
CA ASN A 174 -10.77 4.64 12.87
C ASN A 174 -9.52 5.35 12.31
N ALA A 175 -9.16 5.12 11.05
CA ALA A 175 -8.10 5.87 10.38
C ALA A 175 -8.41 7.37 10.33
N LYS A 176 -9.66 7.74 10.06
CA LYS A 176 -10.10 9.14 10.09
C LYS A 176 -10.02 9.74 11.49
N ALA A 177 -10.43 8.99 12.51
CA ALA A 177 -10.33 9.41 13.91
C ALA A 177 -8.86 9.53 14.39
N ALA A 178 -7.96 8.71 13.84
CA ALA A 178 -6.52 8.80 14.08
C ALA A 178 -5.83 9.96 13.33
N GLY A 179 -6.54 10.74 12.51
CA GLY A 179 -6.00 11.92 11.86
C GLY A 179 -5.21 11.64 10.58
N PHE A 180 -5.38 10.50 9.94
CA PHE A 180 -4.80 10.26 8.61
C PHE A 180 -5.37 11.21 7.54
N ASP A 181 -4.66 11.41 6.44
CA ASP A 181 -5.10 12.22 5.31
C ASP A 181 -5.95 11.42 4.30
N GLY A 182 -5.93 10.11 4.39
CA GLY A 182 -6.65 9.16 3.57
C GLY A 182 -6.28 7.72 3.88
N VAL A 183 -6.77 6.79 3.06
CA VAL A 183 -6.52 5.35 3.22
C VAL A 183 -6.19 4.68 1.89
N GLU A 184 -5.43 3.60 1.95
CA GLU A 184 -5.17 2.70 0.82
C GLU A 184 -5.73 1.31 1.14
N LEU A 185 -6.55 0.75 0.25
CA LEU A 185 -7.01 -0.62 0.32
C LEU A 185 -5.92 -1.58 -0.17
N HIS A 186 -5.53 -2.53 0.67
CA HIS A 186 -4.51 -3.52 0.31
C HIS A 186 -5.10 -4.68 -0.48
N GLY A 187 -5.30 -4.50 -1.78
CA GLY A 187 -5.81 -5.49 -2.73
C GLY A 187 -4.70 -6.21 -3.52
N ALA A 188 -3.54 -6.45 -2.88
CA ALA A 188 -2.35 -6.99 -3.52
C ALA A 188 -1.71 -8.12 -2.70
N ASN A 189 -0.65 -8.73 -3.24
CA ASN A 189 0.28 -9.61 -2.56
C ASN A 189 -0.34 -10.88 -1.94
N GLY A 190 -1.50 -11.31 -2.44
CA GLY A 190 -2.13 -12.55 -1.99
C GLY A 190 -2.94 -12.41 -0.69
N TYR A 191 -3.31 -11.19 -0.27
CA TYR A 191 -4.17 -10.96 0.89
C TYR A 191 -5.66 -10.99 0.52
N LEU A 192 -6.57 -10.79 1.47
CA LEU A 192 -7.96 -11.15 1.32
C LEU A 192 -8.66 -10.58 0.09
N LEU A 193 -8.48 -9.29 -0.23
CA LEU A 193 -9.09 -8.66 -1.41
C LEU A 193 -8.55 -9.27 -2.70
N ASP A 194 -7.23 -9.56 -2.77
CA ASP A 194 -6.58 -10.22 -3.90
C ASP A 194 -7.03 -11.70 -3.99
N GLN A 195 -7.22 -12.38 -2.84
CA GLN A 195 -7.73 -13.77 -2.79
C GLN A 195 -9.12 -13.89 -3.37
N PHE A 196 -10.02 -12.95 -3.11
CA PHE A 196 -11.36 -12.95 -3.71
C PHE A 196 -11.31 -12.69 -5.21
N LEU A 197 -10.43 -11.81 -5.67
CA LEU A 197 -10.34 -11.40 -7.06
C LEU A 197 -9.81 -12.52 -7.97
N ARG A 198 -8.79 -13.28 -7.52
CA ARG A 198 -8.09 -14.24 -8.37
C ARG A 198 -8.67 -15.65 -8.27
N ASP A 199 -8.78 -16.31 -9.42
CA ASP A 199 -9.35 -17.65 -9.53
C ASP A 199 -8.47 -18.75 -8.92
N SER A 200 -7.17 -18.53 -8.71
CA SER A 200 -6.29 -19.46 -7.98
C SER A 200 -6.72 -19.66 -6.52
N ALA A 201 -7.30 -18.63 -5.89
CA ALA A 201 -7.67 -18.63 -4.49
C ALA A 201 -9.19 -18.64 -4.27
N ASN A 202 -9.97 -18.25 -5.28
CA ASN A 202 -11.43 -18.17 -5.23
C ASN A 202 -12.07 -19.21 -6.15
N ARG A 203 -12.57 -20.30 -5.55
CA ARG A 203 -13.30 -21.39 -6.21
C ARG A 203 -14.79 -21.40 -5.81
N ARG A 204 -15.31 -20.29 -5.35
CA ARG A 204 -16.72 -20.13 -4.97
C ARG A 204 -17.64 -20.27 -6.18
N THR A 205 -18.85 -20.76 -5.91
CA THR A 205 -19.92 -20.93 -6.92
C THR A 205 -21.13 -20.03 -6.67
N ASP A 206 -21.05 -19.17 -5.66
CA ASP A 206 -22.06 -18.17 -5.32
C ASP A 206 -21.80 -16.81 -6.01
N ALA A 207 -22.49 -15.77 -5.56
CA ALA A 207 -22.39 -14.42 -6.10
C ALA A 207 -20.99 -13.77 -5.97
N TYR A 208 -20.06 -14.38 -5.22
CA TYR A 208 -18.70 -13.90 -4.98
C TYR A 208 -17.62 -14.74 -5.69
N GLY A 209 -18.01 -15.67 -6.59
CA GLY A 209 -17.07 -16.56 -7.28
C GLY A 209 -17.45 -16.85 -8.73
N GLY A 210 -16.61 -17.63 -9.42
CA GLY A 210 -16.77 -17.97 -10.84
C GLY A 210 -16.35 -16.85 -11.78
N SER A 211 -17.26 -16.03 -12.30
CA SER A 211 -16.95 -14.95 -13.24
C SER A 211 -16.09 -13.86 -12.62
N ILE A 212 -15.36 -13.10 -13.45
CA ILE A 212 -14.54 -11.95 -13.00
C ILE A 212 -15.43 -10.94 -12.24
N GLN A 213 -16.64 -10.69 -12.72
CA GLN A 213 -17.60 -9.79 -12.09
C GLN A 213 -17.93 -10.22 -10.66
N ASN A 214 -18.21 -11.51 -10.48
CA ASN A 214 -18.51 -12.05 -9.15
C ASN A 214 -17.28 -12.02 -8.22
N ARG A 215 -16.09 -12.39 -8.74
CA ARG A 215 -14.85 -12.34 -7.96
C ARG A 215 -14.46 -10.92 -7.55
N ALA A 216 -14.76 -9.93 -8.39
CA ALA A 216 -14.51 -8.52 -8.10
C ALA A 216 -15.55 -7.90 -7.16
N ARG A 217 -16.70 -8.54 -6.93
CA ARG A 217 -17.80 -8.00 -6.11
C ARG A 217 -17.35 -7.61 -4.71
N PHE A 218 -16.75 -8.51 -3.96
CA PHE A 218 -16.28 -8.23 -2.60
C PHE A 218 -15.23 -7.09 -2.55
N PRO A 219 -14.15 -7.09 -3.37
CA PRO A 219 -13.25 -5.96 -3.48
C PRO A 219 -13.93 -4.62 -3.76
N LEU A 220 -14.96 -4.59 -4.62
CA LEU A 220 -15.69 -3.38 -4.97
C LEU A 220 -16.63 -2.93 -3.84
N GLU A 221 -17.32 -3.85 -3.17
CA GLU A 221 -18.16 -3.55 -1.98
C GLU A 221 -17.31 -2.95 -0.85
N VAL A 222 -16.09 -3.45 -0.63
CA VAL A 222 -15.14 -2.86 0.33
C VAL A 222 -14.72 -1.45 -0.12
N ALA A 223 -14.41 -1.25 -1.41
CA ALA A 223 -14.07 0.06 -1.93
C ALA A 223 -15.22 1.06 -1.75
N GLU A 224 -16.45 0.66 -2.07
CA GLU A 224 -17.66 1.48 -1.89
C GLU A 224 -17.87 1.87 -0.42
N ALA A 225 -17.76 0.91 0.50
CA ALA A 225 -17.94 1.17 1.93
C ALA A 225 -16.90 2.16 2.47
N VAL A 226 -15.64 2.03 2.05
CA VAL A 226 -14.54 2.91 2.47
C VAL A 226 -14.65 4.30 1.83
N VAL A 227 -15.07 4.38 0.56
CA VAL A 227 -15.40 5.63 -0.12
C VAL A 227 -16.53 6.37 0.59
N GLY A 228 -17.53 5.65 1.09
CA GLY A 228 -18.62 6.23 1.89
C GLY A 228 -18.14 6.93 3.18
N VAL A 229 -17.00 6.52 3.75
CA VAL A 229 -16.40 7.14 4.94
C VAL A 229 -15.54 8.36 4.58
N TRP A 230 -14.71 8.24 3.55
CA TRP A 230 -13.64 9.19 3.25
C TRP A 230 -13.94 10.17 2.11
N GLY A 231 -14.88 9.83 1.24
CA GLY A 231 -14.94 10.39 -0.11
C GLY A 231 -13.86 9.77 -1.02
N ALA A 232 -14.19 9.58 -2.28
CA ALA A 232 -13.37 8.82 -3.21
C ALA A 232 -11.94 9.36 -3.38
N SER A 233 -11.78 10.69 -3.35
CA SER A 233 -10.49 11.36 -3.56
C SER A 233 -9.43 11.04 -2.49
N ARG A 234 -9.84 10.53 -1.34
CA ARG A 234 -8.98 10.16 -0.20
C ARG A 234 -8.80 8.65 -0.05
N VAL A 235 -9.23 7.87 -1.03
CA VAL A 235 -9.10 6.41 -1.05
C VAL A 235 -8.22 5.99 -2.21
N GLY A 236 -7.13 5.27 -1.90
CA GLY A 236 -6.30 4.56 -2.87
C GLY A 236 -6.59 3.07 -2.88
N TYR A 237 -6.24 2.40 -3.96
CA TYR A 237 -6.35 0.94 -4.06
C TYR A 237 -5.04 0.36 -4.60
N LYS A 238 -4.43 -0.59 -3.87
CA LYS A 238 -3.19 -1.25 -4.30
C LYS A 238 -3.48 -2.62 -4.89
N ILE A 239 -2.83 -2.93 -6.01
CA ILE A 239 -2.90 -4.21 -6.74
C ILE A 239 -1.52 -4.74 -7.09
N SER A 240 -1.41 -6.07 -7.33
CA SER A 240 -0.20 -6.74 -7.80
C SER A 240 -0.53 -7.75 -8.91
N PRO A 241 -0.82 -7.30 -10.15
CA PRO A 241 -1.38 -8.15 -11.20
C PRO A 241 -0.58 -9.42 -11.49
N ASN A 242 0.74 -9.31 -11.53
CA ASN A 242 1.66 -10.41 -11.82
C ASN A 242 2.31 -11.02 -10.55
N GLY A 243 1.80 -10.66 -9.34
CA GLY A 243 2.34 -11.19 -8.09
C GLY A 243 2.02 -12.67 -7.91
N THR A 244 3.02 -13.44 -7.44
CA THR A 244 2.91 -14.90 -7.22
C THR A 244 3.06 -15.31 -5.77
N LEU A 245 3.18 -14.35 -4.84
CA LEU A 245 3.31 -14.61 -3.42
C LEU A 245 2.14 -15.47 -2.90
N TYR A 246 2.43 -16.41 -2.00
CA TYR A 246 1.42 -17.28 -1.37
C TYR A 246 0.56 -18.05 -2.39
N SER A 247 1.23 -18.62 -3.41
CA SER A 247 0.59 -19.41 -4.48
C SER A 247 -0.50 -18.67 -5.23
N MET A 248 -0.37 -17.35 -5.34
CA MET A 248 -1.31 -16.54 -6.12
C MET A 248 -0.95 -16.57 -7.61
N TRP A 249 -1.95 -16.79 -8.41
CA TRP A 249 -1.95 -16.64 -9.88
C TRP A 249 -3.40 -16.38 -10.35
N ASP A 250 -3.57 -15.99 -11.59
CA ASP A 250 -4.88 -15.85 -12.22
C ASP A 250 -4.80 -16.40 -13.64
N SER A 251 -5.86 -17.01 -14.13
CA SER A 251 -5.90 -17.60 -15.48
C SER A 251 -5.81 -16.54 -16.59
N ASP A 252 -6.24 -15.31 -16.30
CA ASP A 252 -6.13 -14.16 -17.20
C ASP A 252 -5.96 -12.87 -16.36
N PRO A 253 -4.74 -12.64 -15.82
CA PRO A 253 -4.51 -11.53 -14.92
C PRO A 253 -4.76 -10.17 -15.58
N LEU A 254 -4.42 -10.04 -16.87
CA LEU A 254 -4.64 -8.76 -17.56
C LEU A 254 -6.13 -8.42 -17.65
N ARG A 255 -6.98 -9.38 -18.00
CA ARG A 255 -8.43 -9.19 -18.07
C ARG A 255 -9.04 -8.94 -16.69
N THR A 256 -8.63 -9.71 -15.69
CA THR A 256 -9.13 -9.59 -14.30
C THR A 256 -8.82 -8.20 -13.73
N PHE A 257 -7.57 -7.76 -13.80
CA PHE A 257 -7.19 -6.46 -13.26
C PHE A 257 -7.62 -5.27 -14.13
N SER A 258 -7.78 -5.46 -15.45
CA SER A 258 -8.40 -4.45 -16.32
C SER A 258 -9.87 -4.22 -15.96
N TYR A 259 -10.62 -5.29 -15.69
CA TYR A 259 -11.98 -5.18 -15.21
C TYR A 259 -12.05 -4.42 -13.89
N LEU A 260 -11.26 -4.83 -12.88
CA LEU A 260 -11.23 -4.15 -11.59
C LEU A 260 -10.88 -2.66 -11.73
N ALA A 261 -9.84 -2.31 -12.51
CA ALA A 261 -9.43 -0.92 -12.72
C ALA A 261 -10.54 -0.10 -13.41
N THR A 262 -11.30 -0.71 -14.32
CA THR A 262 -12.44 -0.06 -14.99
C THR A 262 -13.57 0.21 -14.00
N GLU A 263 -13.93 -0.76 -13.16
CA GLU A 263 -14.95 -0.57 -12.13
C GLU A 263 -14.53 0.47 -11.07
N LEU A 264 -13.27 0.47 -10.66
CA LEU A 264 -12.73 1.46 -9.71
C LEU A 264 -12.79 2.91 -10.26
N ASN A 265 -12.79 3.13 -11.58
CA ASN A 265 -13.03 4.45 -12.16
C ASN A 265 -14.40 5.03 -11.79
N HIS A 266 -15.43 4.18 -11.64
CA HIS A 266 -16.78 4.64 -11.30
C HIS A 266 -16.86 5.28 -9.91
N PHE A 267 -15.94 4.92 -9.01
CA PHE A 267 -15.85 5.56 -7.70
C PHE A 267 -15.09 6.89 -7.73
N GLY A 268 -14.19 7.10 -8.70
CA GLY A 268 -13.34 8.29 -8.75
C GLY A 268 -12.25 8.30 -7.68
N LEU A 269 -11.62 7.14 -7.42
CA LEU A 269 -10.60 6.98 -6.38
C LEU A 269 -9.43 7.95 -6.56
N GLY A 270 -8.83 8.34 -5.45
CA GLY A 270 -7.64 9.18 -5.41
C GLY A 270 -6.49 8.60 -6.23
N TYR A 271 -6.24 7.30 -6.12
CA TYR A 271 -5.22 6.62 -6.94
C TYR A 271 -5.40 5.11 -7.05
N LEU A 272 -4.79 4.54 -8.09
CA LEU A 272 -4.49 3.12 -8.23
C LEU A 272 -2.98 2.91 -8.07
N HIS A 273 -2.56 2.05 -7.13
CA HIS A 273 -1.17 1.74 -6.83
C HIS A 273 -0.83 0.36 -7.40
N VAL A 274 0.02 0.30 -8.41
CA VAL A 274 0.35 -0.94 -9.13
C VAL A 274 1.74 -1.43 -8.72
N PHE A 275 1.78 -2.58 -8.04
CA PHE A 275 3.03 -3.24 -7.67
C PHE A 275 3.40 -4.27 -8.74
N GLU A 276 4.36 -3.93 -9.58
CA GLU A 276 4.96 -4.79 -10.61
C GLU A 276 6.48 -4.62 -10.59
N PRO A 277 7.23 -5.51 -9.89
CA PRO A 277 8.67 -5.39 -9.79
C PRO A 277 9.38 -5.45 -11.15
N ILE A 278 10.12 -4.39 -11.48
CA ILE A 278 10.95 -4.30 -12.69
C ILE A 278 12.39 -4.72 -12.45
N ALA A 279 12.79 -4.79 -11.18
CA ALA A 279 14.12 -5.20 -10.75
C ALA A 279 14.08 -5.75 -9.33
N GLY A 280 15.11 -6.49 -8.95
CA GLY A 280 15.27 -7.06 -7.61
C GLY A 280 14.52 -8.38 -7.41
N PRO A 281 14.38 -8.81 -6.14
CA PRO A 281 13.66 -10.03 -5.81
C PRO A 281 12.21 -10.00 -6.28
N GLY A 282 11.78 -11.06 -6.98
CA GLY A 282 10.42 -11.15 -7.54
C GLY A 282 10.20 -10.31 -8.79
N ALA A 283 11.26 -9.82 -9.44
CA ALA A 283 11.14 -9.12 -10.72
C ALA A 283 10.37 -9.96 -11.74
N ILE A 284 9.43 -9.31 -12.42
CA ILE A 284 8.62 -9.96 -13.46
C ILE A 284 9.54 -10.32 -14.63
N PRO A 285 9.54 -11.58 -15.10
CA PRO A 285 10.32 -11.99 -16.26
C PRO A 285 9.99 -11.12 -17.49
N ALA A 286 10.99 -10.90 -18.35
CA ALA A 286 10.85 -9.99 -19.50
C ALA A 286 9.83 -10.48 -20.56
N ASP A 287 9.56 -11.78 -20.59
CA ASP A 287 8.58 -12.44 -21.46
C ASP A 287 7.15 -12.40 -20.90
N VAL A 288 6.98 -11.99 -19.65
CA VAL A 288 5.65 -11.82 -19.03
C VAL A 288 5.13 -10.41 -19.30
N PRO A 289 3.97 -10.26 -19.97
CA PRO A 289 3.39 -8.95 -20.24
C PRO A 289 3.09 -8.19 -18.95
N ARG A 290 3.53 -6.94 -18.88
CA ARG A 290 3.23 -6.05 -17.76
C ARG A 290 1.82 -5.47 -17.89
N ALA A 291 1.11 -5.41 -16.76
CA ALA A 291 -0.24 -4.85 -16.73
C ALA A 291 -0.23 -3.31 -16.68
N LEU A 292 0.81 -2.67 -16.11
CA LEU A 292 0.88 -1.23 -15.91
C LEU A 292 0.55 -0.41 -17.18
N PRO A 293 1.08 -0.71 -18.38
CA PRO A 293 0.76 0.05 -19.60
C PRO A 293 -0.72 -0.05 -20.01
N ALA A 294 -1.36 -1.20 -19.80
CA ALA A 294 -2.79 -1.38 -20.07
C ALA A 294 -3.64 -0.66 -19.02
N LEU A 295 -3.28 -0.78 -17.74
CA LEU A 295 -3.94 -0.11 -16.64
C LEU A 295 -3.86 1.42 -16.77
N ARG A 296 -2.71 1.96 -17.23
CA ARG A 296 -2.56 3.41 -17.52
C ARG A 296 -3.59 3.92 -18.55
N LYS A 297 -3.93 3.12 -19.53
CA LYS A 297 -4.92 3.48 -20.55
C LYS A 297 -6.35 3.43 -20.02
N LEU A 298 -6.61 2.53 -19.09
CA LEU A 298 -7.94 2.24 -18.54
C LEU A 298 -8.28 3.13 -17.34
N PHE A 299 -7.39 3.21 -16.36
CA PHE A 299 -7.61 3.97 -15.15
C PHE A 299 -7.39 5.47 -15.39
N LYS A 300 -8.38 6.30 -15.08
CA LYS A 300 -8.41 7.73 -15.40
C LYS A 300 -7.87 8.62 -14.27
N GLY A 301 -7.78 8.08 -13.05
CA GLY A 301 -7.22 8.75 -11.89
C GLY A 301 -5.68 8.70 -11.84
N THR A 302 -5.14 9.10 -10.71
CA THR A 302 -3.70 9.03 -10.42
C THR A 302 -3.22 7.59 -10.41
N LEU A 303 -2.12 7.30 -11.11
CA LEU A 303 -1.46 5.99 -11.13
C LEU A 303 -0.12 6.06 -10.41
N ILE A 304 0.07 5.19 -9.41
CA ILE A 304 1.34 5.02 -8.70
C ILE A 304 2.01 3.74 -9.20
N ALA A 305 3.22 3.85 -9.75
CA ALA A 305 4.04 2.71 -10.12
C ALA A 305 4.95 2.30 -8.94
N ASN A 306 5.09 1.00 -8.70
CA ASN A 306 5.90 0.45 -7.61
C ASN A 306 6.58 -0.85 -8.05
N GLY A 307 7.80 -1.09 -7.53
CA GLY A 307 8.53 -2.34 -7.69
C GLY A 307 9.87 -2.16 -8.38
N GLY A 308 10.94 -1.98 -7.58
CA GLY A 308 12.32 -1.96 -8.07
C GLY A 308 12.75 -0.71 -8.86
N TYR A 309 12.00 0.38 -8.76
CA TYR A 309 12.39 1.66 -9.34
C TYR A 309 13.56 2.29 -8.57
N ASP A 310 14.46 2.92 -9.30
CA ASP A 310 15.51 3.82 -8.81
C ASP A 310 15.24 5.28 -9.24
N ALA A 311 16.16 6.20 -8.95
CA ALA A 311 16.02 7.60 -9.33
C ALA A 311 15.81 7.80 -10.84
N ARG A 312 16.55 7.04 -11.65
CA ARG A 312 16.52 7.17 -13.12
C ARG A 312 15.24 6.58 -13.71
N SER A 313 14.95 5.34 -13.36
CA SER A 313 13.75 4.63 -13.88
C SER A 313 12.46 5.24 -13.36
N GLY A 314 12.42 5.70 -12.09
CA GLY A 314 11.28 6.41 -11.53
C GLY A 314 11.03 7.75 -12.23
N ASN A 315 12.10 8.54 -12.45
CA ASN A 315 11.96 9.79 -13.20
C ASN A 315 11.52 9.57 -14.65
N ALA A 316 12.02 8.51 -15.32
CA ALA A 316 11.62 8.15 -16.68
C ALA A 316 10.14 7.75 -16.74
N ALA A 317 9.64 6.96 -15.79
CA ALA A 317 8.23 6.57 -15.73
C ALA A 317 7.28 7.78 -15.65
N ILE A 318 7.66 8.81 -14.88
CA ILE A 318 6.89 10.05 -14.77
C ILE A 318 7.00 10.89 -16.05
N ALA A 319 8.21 11.07 -16.58
CA ALA A 319 8.45 11.85 -17.78
C ALA A 319 7.72 11.28 -19.01
N ASN A 320 7.69 9.96 -19.13
CA ASN A 320 6.97 9.24 -20.17
C ASN A 320 5.45 9.17 -19.95
N ARG A 321 4.96 9.60 -18.77
CA ARG A 321 3.56 9.48 -18.35
C ARG A 321 3.07 8.04 -18.19
N ASP A 322 4.00 7.12 -17.93
CA ASP A 322 3.66 5.73 -17.59
C ASP A 322 3.00 5.66 -16.20
N ALA A 323 3.39 6.58 -15.31
CA ALA A 323 2.79 6.79 -14.00
C ALA A 323 2.79 8.29 -13.63
N ASP A 324 1.96 8.67 -12.67
CA ASP A 324 1.89 10.03 -12.13
C ASP A 324 2.80 10.19 -10.90
N LEU A 325 2.93 9.14 -10.10
CA LEU A 325 3.75 9.03 -8.89
C LEU A 325 4.53 7.71 -8.93
N VAL A 326 5.65 7.65 -8.22
CA VAL A 326 6.45 6.41 -8.09
C VAL A 326 6.69 6.11 -6.61
N ALA A 327 6.39 4.86 -6.22
CA ALA A 327 6.57 4.39 -4.86
C ALA A 327 7.88 3.60 -4.69
N PHE A 328 8.61 3.93 -3.63
CA PHE A 328 9.89 3.34 -3.26
C PHE A 328 9.77 2.65 -1.90
N GLY A 329 10.11 1.37 -1.83
CA GLY A 329 10.11 0.58 -0.59
C GLY A 329 11.48 0.63 0.11
N VAL A 330 12.33 -0.36 -0.14
CA VAL A 330 13.65 -0.50 0.52
C VAL A 330 14.50 0.76 0.43
N PRO A 331 14.51 1.54 -0.68
CA PRO A 331 15.20 2.81 -0.70
C PRO A 331 14.74 3.79 0.40
N PHE A 332 13.43 3.95 0.64
CA PHE A 332 12.91 4.80 1.72
C PHE A 332 13.12 4.19 3.11
N LEU A 333 13.13 2.85 3.21
CA LEU A 333 13.42 2.18 4.48
C LEU A 333 14.79 2.61 5.03
N ALA A 334 15.82 2.58 4.18
CA ALA A 334 17.20 2.86 4.56
C ALA A 334 17.60 4.35 4.43
N ASN A 335 16.80 5.16 3.75
CA ASN A 335 17.11 6.58 3.51
C ASN A 335 15.92 7.46 3.89
N PRO A 336 15.91 8.01 5.11
CA PRO A 336 14.83 8.90 5.57
C PRO A 336 14.60 10.09 4.64
N ASP A 337 15.66 10.60 4.04
CA ASP A 337 15.74 11.76 3.16
C ASP A 337 15.91 11.38 1.67
N LEU A 338 15.31 10.27 1.24
CA LEU A 338 15.49 9.72 -0.10
C LEU A 338 15.31 10.73 -1.25
N PRO A 339 14.28 11.60 -1.27
CA PRO A 339 14.14 12.59 -2.32
C PRO A 339 15.32 13.54 -2.40
N LEU A 340 15.88 13.98 -1.25
CA LEU A 340 17.04 14.85 -1.19
C LEU A 340 18.30 14.14 -1.71
N ARG A 341 18.51 12.87 -1.34
CA ARG A 341 19.65 12.08 -1.86
C ARG A 341 19.60 11.95 -3.37
N TYR A 342 18.44 11.63 -3.90
CA TYR A 342 18.25 11.52 -5.35
C TYR A 342 18.45 12.87 -6.05
N LEU A 343 17.94 13.96 -5.49
CA LEU A 343 18.11 15.30 -6.04
C LEU A 343 19.59 15.71 -6.12
N ARG A 344 20.38 15.34 -5.11
CA ARG A 344 21.81 15.68 -5.00
C ARG A 344 22.75 14.65 -5.63
N GLY A 345 22.23 13.53 -6.14
CA GLY A 345 23.06 12.41 -6.59
C GLY A 345 23.93 11.84 -5.46
N ALA A 346 23.46 11.96 -4.20
CA ALA A 346 24.19 11.50 -3.04
C ALA A 346 24.11 9.97 -2.87
N PRO A 347 25.12 9.33 -2.25
CA PRO A 347 25.10 7.90 -2.00
C PRO A 347 23.95 7.51 -1.08
N LEU A 348 23.34 6.36 -1.35
CA LEU A 348 22.31 5.78 -0.50
C LEU A 348 22.94 4.99 0.65
N ASN A 349 22.26 4.98 1.81
CA ASN A 349 22.58 4.05 2.88
C ASN A 349 22.29 2.62 2.42
N ALA A 350 23.15 1.68 2.79
CA ALA A 350 22.91 0.26 2.56
C ALA A 350 21.78 -0.23 3.48
N PRO A 351 20.75 -0.88 2.97
CA PRO A 351 19.73 -1.50 3.82
C PRO A 351 20.31 -2.71 4.56
N ASP A 352 19.90 -2.90 5.81
CA ASP A 352 20.21 -4.10 6.60
C ASP A 352 19.00 -5.03 6.65
N PRO A 353 18.95 -6.11 5.84
CA PRO A 353 17.80 -7.02 5.79
C PRO A 353 17.48 -7.69 7.14
N ALA A 354 18.47 -7.87 8.03
CA ALA A 354 18.25 -8.44 9.35
C ALA A 354 17.35 -7.57 10.24
N THR A 355 17.25 -6.27 9.92
CA THR A 355 16.43 -5.31 10.66
C THR A 355 15.10 -4.97 10.00
N PHE A 356 14.75 -5.58 8.87
CA PHE A 356 13.48 -5.26 8.19
C PHE A 356 12.27 -5.54 9.07
N TYR A 357 12.28 -6.65 9.82
CA TYR A 357 11.17 -7.10 10.66
C TYR A 357 11.55 -7.26 12.13
N ALA A 358 12.72 -6.73 12.54
CA ALA A 358 13.25 -6.83 13.90
C ALA A 358 14.16 -5.63 14.21
N GLY A 359 14.66 -5.53 15.46
CA GLY A 359 15.73 -4.58 15.84
C GLY A 359 15.25 -3.33 16.57
N GLU A 360 13.98 -3.22 16.96
CA GLU A 360 13.39 -2.06 17.62
C GLU A 360 13.76 -0.73 16.95
N GLU A 361 14.67 0.06 17.52
CA GLU A 361 15.20 1.31 16.94
C GLU A 361 16.14 1.03 15.77
N LYS A 362 16.96 -0.05 15.89
CA LYS A 362 17.96 -0.40 14.88
C LYS A 362 17.28 -0.77 13.56
N GLY A 363 17.77 -0.17 12.47
CA GLY A 363 17.21 -0.33 11.12
C GLY A 363 15.80 0.26 10.98
N TYR A 364 15.38 1.09 11.92
CA TYR A 364 14.08 1.76 11.92
C TYR A 364 14.24 3.28 11.92
N ILE A 365 14.82 3.83 13.00
CA ILE A 365 14.97 5.28 13.19
C ILE A 365 16.44 5.75 13.20
N ASP A 366 17.40 4.84 13.09
CA ASP A 366 18.84 5.09 13.21
C ASP A 366 19.58 5.21 11.87
N TYR A 367 18.90 5.06 10.73
CA TYR A 367 19.52 5.33 9.43
C TYR A 367 19.87 6.82 9.31
N PRO A 368 21.12 7.16 8.95
CA PRO A 368 21.54 8.54 8.89
C PRO A 368 20.92 9.29 7.71
N ALA A 369 20.42 10.50 7.98
CA ALA A 369 20.11 11.48 6.96
C ALA A 369 21.39 12.18 6.47
N LEU A 370 21.32 12.81 5.29
CA LEU A 370 22.37 13.75 4.88
C LEU A 370 22.37 14.91 5.88
N ILE A 371 23.49 15.11 6.54
CA ILE A 371 23.67 16.27 7.40
C ILE A 371 23.50 17.49 6.50
N SER A 372 22.51 18.34 6.76
CA SER A 372 22.48 19.65 6.13
C SER A 372 23.69 20.40 6.63
N ALA A 373 24.53 20.83 5.73
CA ALA A 373 25.70 21.68 6.04
C ALA A 373 25.29 23.11 6.51
N ALA A 374 24.25 23.21 7.33
CA ALA A 374 23.71 24.43 7.86
C ALA A 374 23.43 24.27 9.36
N ALA A 375 24.42 23.84 10.10
CA ALA A 375 24.48 23.91 11.56
C ALA A 375 25.95 23.92 12.01
N GLU A 376 26.76 24.89 11.55
CA GLU A 376 27.95 25.41 12.19
C GLU A 376 27.80 26.90 12.31
#